data_3de9ca8c7fca20ddfef656034c214755
#
_entry.id   3de9ca8c7fca20ddfef656034c214755
#
_cell.length_a   1.000
_cell.length_b   1.000
_cell.length_c   1.000
_cell.angle_alpha   90.00
_cell.angle_beta   90.00
_cell.angle_gamma   90.00
#
_symmetry.space_group_name_H-M   'P 1'
#
loop_
_entity.id
_entity.type
_entity.pdbx_description
1 polymer ?
#
loop_
_entity_poly.entity_id
_entity_poly.type
_entity_poly.pdbx_seq_one_letter_code
_entity_poly.pdbx_strand_id
1 'polypeptide(L)' 'MLSPKLAAELDLKWEAQKTKLRLKFSEVTDDDLAFDRTRKMEMLTNLQLKLGRTARELQFIIDSF' A
#
# COMPACT_ATOMS: atom_id res chain seq x y z
N MET A 1 -12.54 8.06 17.11
CA MET A 1 -11.08 8.23 17.09
C MET A 1 -10.40 6.90 17.43
N LEU A 2 -9.37 6.53 16.69
CA LEU A 2 -8.64 5.30 16.97
C LEU A 2 -7.78 5.47 18.23
N SER A 3 -7.66 4.40 19.03
CA SER A 3 -6.72 4.40 20.15
C SER A 3 -5.29 4.42 19.61
N PRO A 4 -4.32 4.97 20.36
CA PRO A 4 -2.92 4.97 19.91
C PRO A 4 -2.39 3.57 19.60
N LYS A 5 -2.80 2.56 20.38
CA LYS A 5 -2.40 1.18 20.13
C LYS A 5 -2.96 0.66 18.80
N LEU A 6 -4.23 0.91 18.53
CA LEU A 6 -4.86 0.47 17.27
C LEU A 6 -4.24 1.18 16.08
N ALA A 7 -3.99 2.48 16.18
CA ALA A 7 -3.34 3.22 15.12
C ALA A 7 -1.95 2.66 14.83
N ALA A 8 -1.17 2.33 15.86
CA ALA A 8 0.15 1.73 15.68
C ALA A 8 0.07 0.37 15.01
N GLU A 9 -0.90 -0.46 15.36
CA GLU A 9 -1.11 -1.77 14.72
C GLU A 9 -1.45 -1.62 13.24
N LEU A 10 -2.31 -0.68 12.89
CA LEU A 10 -2.68 -0.41 11.49
C LEU A 10 -1.48 0.11 10.70
N ASP A 11 -0.65 0.95 11.29
CA ASP A 11 0.55 1.46 10.64
C ASP A 11 1.58 0.35 10.40
N LEU A 12 1.76 -0.56 11.36
CA LEU A 12 2.64 -1.72 11.18
C LEU A 12 2.13 -2.63 10.07
N LYS A 13 0.84 -2.86 10.01
CA LYS A 13 0.23 -3.64 8.93
C LYS A 13 0.44 -2.97 7.59
N TRP A 14 0.27 -1.66 7.52
CA TRP A 14 0.49 -0.88 6.31
C TRP A 14 1.94 -0.99 5.82
N GLU A 15 2.92 -0.87 6.71
CA GLU A 15 4.32 -1.04 6.36
C GLU A 15 4.63 -2.43 5.82
N ALA A 16 4.04 -3.47 6.44
CA ALA A 16 4.18 -4.84 5.96
C ALA A 16 3.58 -5.01 4.56
N GLN A 17 2.42 -4.42 4.29
CA GLN A 17 1.78 -4.45 2.98
C GLN A 17 2.64 -3.78 1.91
N LYS A 18 3.23 -2.62 2.23
CA LYS A 18 4.13 -1.92 1.31
C LYS A 18 5.36 -2.76 0.97
N THR A 19 5.95 -3.39 1.96
CA THR A 19 7.11 -4.27 1.75
C THR A 19 6.75 -5.42 0.81
N LYS A 20 5.59 -6.02 1.00
CA LYS A 20 5.13 -7.13 0.13
C LYS A 20 4.85 -6.65 -1.29
N LEU A 21 4.30 -5.45 -1.46
CA LEU A 21 4.11 -4.86 -2.79
C LEU A 21 5.44 -4.70 -3.53
N ARG A 22 6.46 -4.22 -2.83
CA ARG A 22 7.78 -4.04 -3.39
C ARG A 22 8.41 -5.37 -3.82
N LEU A 23 8.22 -6.42 -3.02
CA LEU A 23 8.73 -7.75 -3.34
C LEU A 23 7.97 -8.38 -4.51
N LYS A 24 6.67 -8.11 -4.63
CA LYS A 24 5.84 -8.68 -5.69
C LYS A 24 6.05 -7.97 -7.03
N PHE A 25 6.23 -6.67 -7.02
CA PHE A 25 6.38 -5.85 -8.23
C PHE A 25 7.75 -5.17 -8.22
N SER A 26 8.67 -5.66 -9.04
CA SER A 26 10.04 -5.12 -9.08
C SER A 26 10.10 -3.68 -9.58
N GLU A 27 9.08 -3.22 -10.31
CA GLU A 27 9.01 -1.85 -10.81
C GLU A 27 8.67 -0.84 -9.70
N VAL A 28 8.14 -1.30 -8.57
CA VAL A 28 7.76 -0.43 -7.45
C VAL A 28 9.00 -0.02 -6.67
N THR A 29 9.15 1.28 -6.45
CA THR A 29 10.27 1.85 -5.70
C THR A 29 9.80 2.34 -4.33
N ASP A 30 10.75 2.70 -3.46
CA ASP A 30 10.44 3.29 -2.17
C ASP A 30 9.66 4.61 -2.31
N ASP A 31 9.99 5.40 -3.35
CA ASP A 31 9.27 6.65 -3.62
C ASP A 31 7.81 6.40 -3.98
N ASP A 32 7.53 5.31 -4.70
CA ASP A 32 6.16 4.92 -5.04
C ASP A 32 5.36 4.53 -3.80
N LEU A 33 6.03 4.12 -2.74
CA LEU A 33 5.42 3.68 -1.48
C LEU A 33 5.53 4.71 -0.37
N ALA A 34 6.00 5.93 -0.68
CA ALA A 34 6.20 6.99 0.31
C ALA A 34 4.87 7.67 0.67
N PHE A 35 3.86 6.89 1.00
CA PHE A 35 2.54 7.34 1.43
C PHE A 35 2.21 6.69 2.75
N ASP A 36 1.54 7.44 3.62
CA ASP A 36 1.05 6.84 4.85
C ASP A 36 -0.31 6.15 4.62
N ARG A 37 -0.82 5.50 5.65
CA ARG A 37 -2.07 4.74 5.58
C ARG A 37 -3.26 5.61 5.15
N THR A 38 -3.27 6.89 5.53
CA THR A 38 -4.37 7.81 5.23
C THR A 38 -4.37 8.25 3.77
N ARG A 39 -3.24 8.06 3.06
CA ARG A 39 -3.09 8.43 1.65
C ARG A 39 -2.99 7.21 0.74
N LYS A 40 -3.52 6.10 1.16
CA LYS A 40 -3.50 4.84 0.43
C LYS A 40 -4.05 4.96 -0.98
N MET A 41 -5.14 5.70 -1.15
CA MET A 41 -5.78 5.85 -2.47
C MET A 41 -4.89 6.61 -3.46
N GLU A 42 -4.13 7.60 -2.98
CA GLU A 42 -3.16 8.30 -3.83
C GLU A 42 -2.07 7.36 -4.30
N MET A 43 -1.56 6.53 -3.41
CA MET A 43 -0.56 5.52 -3.74
C MET A 43 -1.10 4.54 -4.78
N LEU A 44 -2.33 4.05 -4.59
CA LEU A 44 -2.95 3.12 -5.53
C LEU A 44 -3.15 3.75 -6.91
N THR A 45 -3.53 5.03 -6.97
CA THR A 45 -3.66 5.74 -8.24
C THR A 45 -2.34 5.77 -8.99
N ASN A 46 -1.25 6.08 -8.30
CA ASN A 46 0.08 6.10 -8.91
C ASN A 46 0.52 4.71 -9.37
N LEU A 47 0.25 3.69 -8.58
CA LEU A 47 0.60 2.31 -8.92
C LEU A 47 -0.21 1.79 -10.10
N GLN A 48 -1.47 2.19 -10.26
CA GLN A 48 -2.27 1.83 -11.42
C GLN A 48 -1.58 2.25 -12.72
N LEU A 49 -1.10 3.48 -12.76
CA LEU A 49 -0.43 4.01 -13.94
C LEU A 49 0.89 3.30 -14.19
N LYS A 50 1.64 3.03 -13.14
CA LYS A 50 2.95 2.41 -13.26
C LYS A 50 2.88 0.93 -13.64
N LEU A 51 1.94 0.19 -13.06
CA LEU A 51 1.84 -1.26 -13.23
C LEU A 51 0.82 -1.68 -14.29
N GLY A 52 0.03 -0.74 -14.82
CA GLY A 52 -1.02 -1.05 -15.78
C GLY A 52 -2.12 -1.92 -15.20
N ARG A 53 -2.39 -1.80 -13.90
CA ARG A 53 -3.42 -2.57 -13.20
C ARG A 53 -4.50 -1.62 -12.66
N THR A 54 -5.70 -2.18 -12.44
CA THR A 54 -6.80 -1.40 -11.87
C THR A 54 -6.66 -1.27 -10.36
N ALA A 55 -7.31 -0.25 -9.77
CA ALA A 55 -7.34 -0.09 -8.33
C ALA A 55 -7.94 -1.31 -7.64
N ARG A 56 -8.95 -1.93 -8.25
CA ARG A 56 -9.61 -3.14 -7.72
C ARG A 56 -8.62 -4.30 -7.64
N GLU A 57 -7.83 -4.51 -8.69
CA GLU A 57 -6.81 -5.57 -8.70
C GLU A 57 -5.76 -5.34 -7.63
N LEU A 58 -5.26 -4.11 -7.51
CA LEU A 58 -4.26 -3.76 -6.51
C LEU A 58 -4.80 -3.93 -5.09
N GLN A 59 -6.04 -3.50 -4.85
CA GLN A 59 -6.68 -3.66 -3.55
C GLN A 59 -6.84 -5.14 -3.18
N PHE A 60 -7.25 -5.96 -4.14
CA PHE A 60 -7.37 -7.41 -3.94
C PHE A 60 -6.02 -8.02 -3.57
N ILE A 61 -4.96 -7.65 -4.26
CA ILE A 61 -3.61 -8.13 -3.98
C ILE A 61 -3.17 -7.73 -2.56
N ILE A 62 -3.38 -6.48 -2.20
CA ILE A 62 -3.01 -5.97 -0.87
C ILE A 62 -3.80 -6.68 0.22
N ASP A 63 -5.08 -6.90 0.02
CA ASP A 63 -5.93 -7.57 1.00
C ASP A 63 -5.58 -9.04 1.19
N SER A 64 -4.95 -9.65 0.19
CA SER A 64 -4.53 -11.05 0.25
C SER A 64 -3.17 -11.26 0.92
N PHE A 65 -2.48 -10.18 1.23
CA PHE A 65 -1.18 -10.27 1.90
C PHE A 65 -1.30 -10.73 3.36
#